data_e010e4a51d3eda2e21944dc24ad0cd72
#
_entry.id   e010e4a51d3eda2e21944dc24ad0cd72
#
_cell.length_a   1.000
_cell.length_b   1.000
_cell.length_c   1.000
_cell.angle_alpha   90.00
_cell.angle_beta   90.00
_cell.angle_gamma   90.00
#
_symmetry.space_group_name_H-M   'P 1'
#
loop_
_entity.id
_entity.type
_entity.pdbx_description
1 polymer ?
#
loop_
_entity_poly.entity_id
_entity_poly.type
_entity_poly.pdbx_seq_one_letter_code
_entity_poly.pdbx_strand_id
1 'polypeptide(L)'
;YRAFFTFGKTTDTLDSFGVLVEEKDFVFDKDAMKNALKSLEGVQMQIPPAYSALSVNGVRAYTLARKGVSPDLPPRRVEIYSLDLVRQVEEKVFCIDIECSGGTYVRSICRDVAQKLGTVGYMSGLIRIASGKFSTENACTLKEVEENPESCVLPLTEPLNEFPETIVEDRFYKDLSNGVKIPTN
;
A
#
# COMPACT_ATOMS: atom_id res chain seq x y z
N TYR A 1 -5.88 -3.21 -1.40
CA TYR A 1 -4.98 -4.34 -1.16
C TYR A 1 -5.71 -5.45 -0.43
N ARG A 2 -5.29 -6.68 -0.66
CA ARG A 2 -5.58 -7.84 0.19
C ARG A 2 -4.30 -8.29 0.86
N ALA A 3 -4.25 -8.20 2.18
CA ALA A 3 -3.08 -8.50 2.97
C ALA A 3 -3.32 -9.72 3.87
N PHE A 4 -2.24 -10.44 4.16
CA PHE A 4 -2.26 -11.52 5.15
C PHE A 4 -1.39 -11.07 6.32
N PHE A 5 -2.01 -10.96 7.50
CA PHE A 5 -1.37 -10.57 8.74
C PHE A 5 -1.20 -11.79 9.63
N THR A 6 0.01 -12.01 10.10
CA THR A 6 0.34 -13.05 11.07
C THR A 6 0.64 -12.38 12.40
N PHE A 7 -0.07 -12.79 13.46
CA PHE A 7 0.11 -12.26 14.81
C PHE A 7 0.82 -13.24 15.74
N GLY A 8 1.35 -12.74 16.85
CA GLY A 8 2.10 -13.53 17.85
C GLY A 8 3.59 -13.60 17.60
N LYS A 9 4.08 -13.13 16.46
CA LYS A 9 5.52 -13.00 16.13
C LYS A 9 5.75 -11.89 15.15
N THR A 10 6.94 -11.29 15.13
CA THR A 10 7.30 -10.23 14.19
C THR A 10 8.72 -10.38 13.68
N THR A 11 9.00 -9.74 12.55
CA THR A 11 10.31 -9.74 11.89
C THR A 11 10.87 -8.32 11.82
N ASP A 12 12.17 -8.20 11.62
CA ASP A 12 12.86 -6.90 11.46
C ASP A 12 12.38 -6.11 10.25
N THR A 13 11.91 -6.78 9.19
CA THR A 13 11.36 -6.14 7.97
C THR A 13 9.86 -5.89 8.04
N LEU A 14 9.17 -6.41 9.06
CA LEU A 14 7.70 -6.45 9.20
C LEU A 14 7.00 -7.24 8.07
N ASP A 15 7.73 -8.14 7.40
CA ASP A 15 7.22 -9.09 6.39
C ASP A 15 7.90 -10.45 6.50
N SER A 16 7.47 -11.42 5.68
CA SER A 16 7.97 -12.82 5.71
C SER A 16 9.41 -12.97 5.26
N PHE A 17 10.05 -11.96 4.71
CA PHE A 17 11.46 -12.02 4.25
C PHE A 17 12.45 -11.60 5.33
N GLY A 18 11.97 -11.11 6.47
CA GLY A 18 12.82 -10.69 7.58
C GLY A 18 13.17 -11.82 8.54
N VAL A 19 14.09 -11.50 9.47
CA VAL A 19 14.49 -12.39 10.56
C VAL A 19 13.52 -12.17 11.73
N LEU A 20 13.12 -13.27 12.38
CA LEU A 20 12.30 -13.22 13.60
C LEU A 20 13.03 -12.44 14.69
N VAL A 21 12.38 -11.43 15.26
CA VAL A 21 12.97 -10.57 16.31
C VAL A 21 12.21 -10.62 17.63
N GLU A 22 10.92 -10.94 17.60
CA GLU A 22 10.10 -11.00 18.82
C GLU A 22 8.94 -11.98 18.63
N GLU A 23 8.62 -12.70 19.72
CA GLU A 23 7.42 -13.51 19.86
C GLU A 23 6.63 -13.05 21.08
N LYS A 24 5.30 -13.00 20.95
CA LYS A 24 4.38 -12.60 22.01
C LYS A 24 3.07 -13.34 21.86
N ASP A 25 2.49 -13.78 22.97
CA ASP A 25 1.22 -14.49 22.96
C ASP A 25 0.15 -13.71 22.22
N PHE A 26 -0.69 -14.45 21.50
CA PHE A 26 -1.85 -13.93 20.81
C PHE A 26 -3.00 -14.92 20.91
N VAL A 27 -4.11 -14.43 21.42
CA VAL A 27 -5.40 -15.13 21.44
C VAL A 27 -6.38 -14.34 20.58
N PHE A 28 -6.98 -14.99 19.61
CA PHE A 28 -7.93 -14.33 18.73
C PHE A 28 -9.24 -13.99 19.46
N ASP A 29 -9.58 -12.71 19.43
CA ASP A 29 -10.90 -12.19 19.79
C ASP A 29 -11.43 -11.39 18.60
N LYS A 30 -12.60 -11.79 18.10
CA LYS A 30 -13.19 -11.20 16.90
C LYS A 30 -13.58 -9.74 17.07
N ASP A 31 -14.10 -9.38 18.23
CA ASP A 31 -14.55 -8.02 18.50
C ASP A 31 -13.36 -7.10 18.78
N ALA A 32 -12.35 -7.58 19.51
CA ALA A 32 -11.10 -6.87 19.67
C ALA A 32 -10.41 -6.61 18.32
N MET A 33 -10.37 -7.60 17.42
CA MET A 33 -9.82 -7.44 16.07
C MET A 33 -10.58 -6.37 15.28
N LYS A 34 -11.91 -6.43 15.22
CA LYS A 34 -12.72 -5.43 14.53
C LYS A 34 -12.52 -4.03 15.09
N ASN A 35 -12.45 -3.89 16.41
CA ASN A 35 -12.21 -2.61 17.06
C ASN A 35 -10.82 -2.08 16.76
N ALA A 36 -9.79 -2.93 16.76
CA ALA A 36 -8.43 -2.57 16.42
C ALA A 36 -8.35 -2.06 14.97
N LEU A 37 -8.93 -2.78 14.00
CA LEU A 37 -9.00 -2.37 12.60
C LEU A 37 -9.72 -1.02 12.47
N LYS A 38 -10.92 -0.89 13.02
CA LYS A 38 -11.72 0.34 12.93
C LYS A 38 -11.03 1.55 13.56
N SER A 39 -10.26 1.37 14.62
CA SER A 39 -9.51 2.44 15.28
C SER A 39 -8.37 3.02 14.46
N LEU A 40 -7.97 2.35 13.37
CA LEU A 40 -6.91 2.77 12.46
C LEU A 40 -7.46 3.35 11.14
N GLU A 41 -8.76 3.42 10.94
CA GLU A 41 -9.34 4.12 9.80
C GLU A 41 -9.26 5.64 9.95
N GLY A 42 -9.26 6.32 8.82
CA GLY A 42 -9.16 7.77 8.73
C GLY A 42 -7.73 8.27 8.55
N VAL A 43 -7.55 9.56 8.81
CA VAL A 43 -6.26 10.25 8.66
C VAL A 43 -5.39 9.99 9.88
N GLN A 44 -4.14 9.56 9.65
CA GLN A 44 -3.18 9.31 10.72
C GLN A 44 -1.74 9.61 10.30
N MET A 45 -0.87 9.68 11.31
CA MET A 45 0.58 9.81 11.15
C MET A 45 1.22 8.42 11.28
N GLN A 46 1.58 7.80 10.15
CA GLN A 46 2.18 6.48 10.11
C GLN A 46 3.71 6.56 10.16
N ILE A 47 4.34 5.78 11.03
CA ILE A 47 5.79 5.57 11.03
C ILE A 47 6.12 4.52 9.96
N PRO A 48 6.90 4.86 8.92
CA PRO A 48 7.32 3.91 7.90
C PRO A 48 8.17 2.76 8.46
N PRO A 49 8.22 1.60 7.79
CA PRO A 49 9.13 0.53 8.19
C PRO A 49 10.59 0.92 7.92
N ALA A 50 11.52 0.44 8.76
CA ALA A 50 12.96 0.68 8.60
C ALA A 50 13.48 0.23 7.21
N TYR A 51 12.98 -0.90 6.73
CA TYR A 51 13.27 -1.42 5.39
C TYR A 51 12.37 -0.79 4.33
N SER A 52 12.59 0.50 4.06
CA SER A 52 11.86 1.26 3.03
C SER A 52 12.81 1.97 2.06
N ALA A 53 12.26 2.38 0.91
CA ALA A 53 12.99 3.15 -0.09
C ALA A 53 13.11 4.66 0.24
N LEU A 54 12.65 5.07 1.42
CA LEU A 54 12.78 6.44 1.89
C LEU A 54 14.24 6.82 2.08
N SER A 55 14.56 8.11 1.91
CA SER A 55 15.91 8.61 2.13
C SER A 55 15.98 9.43 3.42
N VAL A 56 17.00 9.16 4.23
CA VAL A 56 17.38 9.94 5.42
C VAL A 56 18.76 10.50 5.16
N ASN A 57 18.91 11.81 5.12
CA ASN A 57 20.18 12.51 4.82
C ASN A 57 20.87 11.99 3.55
N GLY A 58 20.10 11.73 2.48
CA GLY A 58 20.60 11.24 1.19
C GLY A 58 20.88 9.73 1.13
N VAL A 59 20.76 8.99 2.23
CA VAL A 59 20.97 7.54 2.29
C VAL A 59 19.60 6.83 2.38
N ARG A 60 19.44 5.75 1.62
CA ARG A 60 18.20 4.96 1.66
C ARG A 60 18.05 4.26 3.02
N ALA A 61 16.84 4.30 3.61
CA ALA A 61 16.55 3.72 4.91
C ALA A 61 16.90 2.22 4.99
N TYR A 62 16.57 1.44 3.96
CA TYR A 62 16.93 0.03 3.90
C TYR A 62 18.44 -0.22 3.92
N THR A 63 19.26 0.71 3.41
CA THR A 63 20.73 0.60 3.44
C THR A 63 21.26 0.78 4.86
N LEU A 64 20.66 1.68 5.64
CA LEU A 64 20.98 1.87 7.05
C LEU A 64 20.53 0.65 7.87
N ALA A 65 19.31 0.19 7.66
CA ALA A 65 18.74 -0.98 8.35
C ALA A 65 19.60 -2.24 8.16
N ARG A 66 20.06 -2.52 6.93
CA ARG A 66 20.99 -3.65 6.64
C ARG A 66 22.34 -3.55 7.33
N LYS A 67 22.76 -2.35 7.73
CA LYS A 67 23.97 -2.12 8.53
C LYS A 67 23.72 -2.16 10.04
N GLY A 68 22.51 -2.54 10.47
CA GLY A 68 22.11 -2.56 11.87
C GLY A 68 21.84 -1.18 12.46
N VAL A 69 21.77 -0.13 11.63
CA VAL A 69 21.44 1.22 12.06
C VAL A 69 19.95 1.44 11.89
N SER A 70 19.23 1.71 12.98
CA SER A 70 17.81 2.07 12.91
C SER A 70 17.66 3.45 12.28
N PRO A 71 17.03 3.58 11.10
CA PRO A 71 16.81 4.89 10.49
C PRO A 71 15.75 5.66 11.28
N ASP A 72 16.03 6.91 11.61
CA ASP A 72 15.03 7.83 12.16
C ASP A 72 14.12 8.30 11.02
N LEU A 73 12.96 7.68 10.89
CA LEU A 73 11.99 7.97 9.84
C LEU A 73 10.84 8.81 10.42
N PRO A 74 10.68 10.06 9.96
CA PRO A 74 9.60 10.90 10.43
C PRO A 74 8.24 10.28 10.06
N PRO A 75 7.24 10.39 10.95
CA PRO A 75 5.87 9.99 10.64
C PRO A 75 5.35 10.70 9.39
N ARG A 76 4.54 10.01 8.59
CA ARG A 76 3.93 10.54 7.37
C ARG A 76 2.42 10.50 7.46
N ARG A 77 1.79 11.57 7.00
CA ARG A 77 0.34 11.63 6.89
C ARG A 77 -0.13 10.63 5.84
N VAL A 78 -0.97 9.69 6.25
CA VAL A 78 -1.66 8.73 5.40
C VAL A 78 -3.15 8.74 5.73
N GLU A 79 -3.94 8.18 4.84
CA GLU A 79 -5.37 8.00 5.07
C GLU A 79 -5.74 6.56 4.76
N ILE A 80 -6.39 5.91 5.70
CA ILE A 80 -6.92 4.55 5.57
C ILE A 80 -8.42 4.70 5.44
N TYR A 81 -8.96 4.34 4.27
CA TYR A 81 -10.37 4.48 3.96
C TYR A 81 -11.18 3.35 4.57
N SER A 82 -10.67 2.11 4.48
CA SER A 82 -11.26 0.95 5.15
C SER A 82 -10.23 -0.11 5.52
N LEU A 83 -10.54 -0.87 6.59
CA LEU A 83 -9.82 -2.06 7.05
C LEU A 83 -10.83 -3.15 7.42
N ASP A 84 -11.00 -4.14 6.56
CA ASP A 84 -12.01 -5.16 6.71
C ASP A 84 -11.41 -6.55 6.95
N LEU A 85 -11.80 -7.20 8.05
CA LEU A 85 -11.47 -8.59 8.30
C LEU A 85 -12.29 -9.48 7.36
N VAL A 86 -11.64 -10.04 6.33
CA VAL A 86 -12.28 -10.94 5.37
C VAL A 86 -12.51 -12.32 6.00
N ARG A 87 -11.44 -12.92 6.55
CA ARG A 87 -11.49 -14.24 7.20
C ARG A 87 -10.23 -14.53 8.00
N GLN A 88 -10.36 -15.44 8.94
CA GLN A 88 -9.21 -16.14 9.51
C GLN A 88 -8.80 -17.24 8.54
N VAL A 89 -7.50 -17.32 8.22
CA VAL A 89 -6.93 -18.29 7.27
C VAL A 89 -6.35 -19.48 8.03
N GLU A 90 -5.59 -19.19 9.08
CA GLU A 90 -5.00 -20.14 10.02
C GLU A 90 -5.16 -19.59 11.44
N GLU A 91 -4.74 -20.34 12.44
CA GLU A 91 -4.89 -19.98 13.86
C GLU A 91 -4.46 -18.53 14.16
N LYS A 92 -3.34 -18.09 13.57
CA LYS A 92 -2.74 -16.75 13.80
C LYS A 92 -2.61 -15.92 12.52
N VAL A 93 -3.22 -16.37 11.40
CA VAL A 93 -3.15 -15.71 10.10
C VAL A 93 -4.52 -15.21 9.67
N PHE A 94 -4.59 -13.93 9.33
CA PHE A 94 -5.83 -13.24 8.99
C PHE A 94 -5.72 -12.55 7.64
N CYS A 95 -6.76 -12.68 6.82
CA CYS A 95 -6.92 -11.99 5.55
C CYS A 95 -7.67 -10.69 5.80
N ILE A 96 -7.05 -9.57 5.44
CA ILE A 96 -7.57 -8.21 5.64
C ILE A 96 -7.63 -7.51 4.29
N ASP A 97 -8.78 -6.96 3.93
CA ASP A 97 -8.91 -6.02 2.81
C ASP A 97 -8.64 -4.60 3.31
N ILE A 98 -7.88 -3.84 2.52
CA ILE A 98 -7.35 -2.53 2.88
C ILE A 98 -7.57 -1.58 1.72
N GLU A 99 -8.27 -0.48 1.97
CA GLU A 99 -8.32 0.67 1.08
C GLU A 99 -7.59 1.85 1.73
N CYS A 100 -6.60 2.44 1.04
CA CYS A 100 -5.77 3.48 1.63
C CYS A 100 -5.16 4.41 0.57
N SER A 101 -4.73 5.58 1.02
CA SER A 101 -4.04 6.57 0.19
C SER A 101 -2.67 6.07 -0.31
N GLY A 102 -2.17 6.70 -1.37
CA GLY A 102 -0.81 6.47 -1.85
C GLY A 102 0.24 6.76 -0.77
N GLY A 103 1.33 5.97 -0.77
CA GLY A 103 2.40 6.10 0.20
C GLY A 103 2.16 5.42 1.55
N THR A 104 1.02 4.78 1.76
CA THR A 104 0.72 3.97 2.93
C THR A 104 1.50 2.66 2.91
N TYR A 105 2.14 2.32 4.01
CA TYR A 105 2.85 1.05 4.19
C TYR A 105 1.95 0.02 4.86
N VAL A 106 1.53 -0.99 4.10
CA VAL A 106 0.67 -2.09 4.63
C VAL A 106 1.38 -2.86 5.76
N ARG A 107 2.70 -2.99 5.70
CA ARG A 107 3.52 -3.57 6.79
C ARG A 107 3.40 -2.80 8.10
N SER A 108 3.37 -1.46 8.02
CA SER A 108 3.14 -0.63 9.20
C SER A 108 1.71 -0.77 9.73
N ILE A 109 0.70 -0.91 8.84
CA ILE A 109 -0.68 -1.20 9.29
C ILE A 109 -0.71 -2.49 10.10
N CYS A 110 -0.05 -3.56 9.62
CA CYS A 110 0.02 -4.84 10.35
C CYS A 110 0.61 -4.67 11.76
N ARG A 111 1.75 -3.97 11.88
CA ARG A 111 2.38 -3.63 13.16
C ARG A 111 1.41 -2.87 14.07
N ASP A 112 0.76 -1.85 13.53
CA ASP A 112 -0.10 -0.96 14.31
C ASP A 112 -1.38 -1.69 14.79
N VAL A 113 -1.96 -2.59 13.96
CA VAL A 113 -3.03 -3.50 14.37
C VAL A 113 -2.56 -4.44 15.48
N ALA A 114 -1.38 -5.06 15.33
CA ALA A 114 -0.82 -5.94 16.34
C ALA A 114 -0.63 -5.23 17.69
N GLN A 115 -0.13 -3.98 17.67
CA GLN A 115 0.01 -3.16 18.88
C GLN A 115 -1.34 -2.88 19.56
N LYS A 116 -2.39 -2.58 18.80
CA LYS A 116 -3.74 -2.41 19.33
C LYS A 116 -4.30 -3.67 19.99
N LEU A 117 -3.91 -4.83 19.47
CA LEU A 117 -4.26 -6.14 20.02
C LEU A 117 -3.35 -6.57 21.19
N GLY A 118 -2.38 -5.73 21.60
CA GLY A 118 -1.46 -6.04 22.67
C GLY A 118 -0.44 -7.13 22.34
N THR A 119 -0.20 -7.41 21.06
CA THR A 119 0.74 -8.41 20.57
C THR A 119 1.71 -7.82 19.55
N VAL A 120 2.43 -8.67 18.82
CA VAL A 120 3.30 -8.32 17.69
C VAL A 120 2.79 -9.01 16.42
N GLY A 121 3.17 -8.48 15.24
CA GLY A 121 2.72 -9.05 13.98
C GLY A 121 3.61 -8.65 12.80
N TYR A 122 3.51 -9.42 11.73
CA TYR A 122 4.12 -9.10 10.44
C TYR A 122 3.17 -9.45 9.28
N MET A 123 3.39 -8.83 8.15
CA MET A 123 2.66 -9.09 6.92
C MET A 123 3.23 -10.33 6.22
N SER A 124 2.47 -11.43 6.19
CA SER A 124 2.90 -12.70 5.57
C SER A 124 2.58 -12.80 4.08
N GLY A 125 1.71 -11.92 3.57
CA GLY A 125 1.38 -11.86 2.15
C GLY A 125 0.68 -10.56 1.78
N LEU A 126 0.81 -10.17 0.51
CA LEU A 126 0.19 -8.94 -0.01
C LEU A 126 -0.17 -9.09 -1.48
N ILE A 127 -1.39 -8.73 -1.82
CA ILE A 127 -1.89 -8.61 -3.20
C ILE A 127 -2.43 -7.20 -3.37
N ARG A 128 -1.93 -6.47 -4.37
CA ARG A 128 -2.57 -5.21 -4.78
C ARG A 128 -3.70 -5.56 -5.73
N ILE A 129 -4.93 -5.43 -5.27
CA ILE A 129 -6.13 -5.76 -6.06
C ILE A 129 -6.63 -4.58 -6.91
N ALA A 130 -6.29 -3.36 -6.54
CA ALA A 130 -6.62 -2.17 -7.32
C ALA A 130 -5.60 -1.04 -7.14
N SER A 131 -5.54 -0.11 -8.10
CA SER A 131 -4.79 1.15 -8.05
C SER A 131 -5.53 2.20 -8.88
N GLY A 132 -6.19 3.15 -8.20
CA GLY A 132 -7.19 4.00 -8.85
C GLY A 132 -8.27 3.13 -9.47
N LYS A 133 -8.62 3.38 -10.71
CA LYS A 133 -9.63 2.60 -11.45
C LYS A 133 -9.13 1.27 -12.04
N PHE A 134 -7.84 1.00 -12.01
CA PHE A 134 -7.29 -0.27 -12.49
C PHE A 134 -7.41 -1.34 -11.42
N SER A 135 -7.97 -2.50 -11.79
CA SER A 135 -8.10 -3.65 -10.90
C SER A 135 -7.47 -4.90 -11.51
N THR A 136 -7.20 -5.89 -10.66
CA THR A 136 -6.72 -7.21 -11.11
C THR A 136 -7.76 -7.97 -11.93
N GLU A 137 -9.04 -7.60 -11.86
CA GLU A 137 -10.11 -8.23 -12.64
C GLU A 137 -9.98 -7.94 -14.14
N ASN A 138 -9.41 -6.77 -14.47
CA ASN A 138 -9.22 -6.31 -15.86
C ASN A 138 -7.74 -6.32 -16.28
N ALA A 139 -6.85 -6.89 -15.45
CA ALA A 139 -5.44 -6.95 -15.76
C ALA A 139 -5.10 -8.17 -16.62
N CYS A 140 -4.23 -7.96 -17.62
CA CYS A 140 -3.67 -9.07 -18.38
C CYS A 140 -2.55 -9.76 -17.60
N THR A 141 -2.47 -11.07 -17.72
CA THR A 141 -1.33 -11.85 -17.26
C THR A 141 -0.11 -11.63 -18.16
N LEU A 142 1.09 -11.91 -17.69
CA LEU A 142 2.31 -11.84 -18.52
C LEU A 142 2.21 -12.75 -19.76
N LYS A 143 1.57 -13.90 -19.62
CA LYS A 143 1.36 -14.83 -20.73
C LYS A 143 0.44 -14.24 -21.81
N GLU A 144 -0.66 -13.60 -21.42
CA GLU A 144 -1.56 -12.92 -22.37
C GLU A 144 -0.87 -11.76 -23.08
N VAL A 145 -0.02 -11.01 -22.39
CA VAL A 145 0.78 -9.94 -22.99
C VAL A 145 1.80 -10.51 -23.98
N GLU A 146 2.43 -11.65 -23.70
CA GLU A 146 3.35 -12.33 -24.62
C GLU A 146 2.65 -12.87 -25.86
N GLU A 147 1.45 -13.45 -25.70
CA GLU A 147 0.69 -14.06 -26.79
C GLU A 147 -0.04 -13.03 -27.67
N ASN A 148 -0.57 -11.96 -27.08
CA ASN A 148 -1.32 -10.92 -27.81
C ASN A 148 -1.18 -9.55 -27.11
N PRO A 149 -0.04 -8.84 -27.29
CA PRO A 149 0.21 -7.57 -26.62
C PRO A 149 -0.81 -6.48 -26.99
N GLU A 150 -1.33 -6.49 -28.22
CA GLU A 150 -2.27 -5.46 -28.68
C GLU A 150 -3.60 -5.49 -27.91
N SER A 151 -4.06 -6.67 -27.51
CA SER A 151 -5.30 -6.81 -26.72
C SER A 151 -5.16 -6.30 -25.28
N CYS A 152 -3.94 -6.14 -24.80
CA CYS A 152 -3.63 -5.69 -23.42
C CYS A 152 -3.33 -4.19 -23.35
N VAL A 153 -3.29 -3.49 -24.48
CA VAL A 153 -3.04 -2.04 -24.52
C VAL A 153 -4.35 -1.28 -24.34
N LEU A 154 -4.38 -0.42 -23.33
CA LEU A 154 -5.48 0.50 -23.10
C LEU A 154 -5.21 1.85 -23.79
N PRO A 155 -6.25 2.58 -24.23
CA PRO A 155 -6.10 3.95 -24.72
C PRO A 155 -5.46 4.85 -23.67
N LEU A 156 -4.60 5.80 -24.07
CA LEU A 156 -3.97 6.75 -23.17
C LEU A 156 -4.98 7.62 -22.40
N THR A 157 -6.18 7.79 -22.96
CA THR A 157 -7.28 8.51 -22.33
C THR A 157 -7.95 7.73 -21.19
N GLU A 158 -7.80 6.40 -21.17
CA GLU A 158 -8.46 5.54 -20.16
C GLU A 158 -8.15 5.93 -18.72
N PRO A 159 -6.90 6.20 -18.32
CA PRO A 159 -6.59 6.70 -16.98
C PRO A 159 -7.08 8.14 -16.72
N LEU A 160 -7.47 8.87 -17.74
CA LEU A 160 -7.86 10.29 -17.65
C LEU A 160 -9.39 10.52 -17.66
N ASN A 161 -10.20 9.48 -17.85
CA ASN A 161 -11.66 9.58 -17.94
C ASN A 161 -12.34 10.21 -16.70
N GLU A 162 -11.65 10.34 -15.58
CA GLU A 162 -12.17 10.99 -14.37
C GLU A 162 -11.93 12.52 -14.36
N PHE A 163 -11.10 13.00 -15.28
CA PHE A 163 -10.82 14.43 -15.40
C PHE A 163 -11.78 15.10 -16.39
N PRO A 164 -12.15 16.36 -16.16
CA PRO A 164 -12.99 17.10 -17.11
C PRO A 164 -12.24 17.29 -18.43
N GLU A 165 -12.94 17.05 -19.53
CA GLU A 165 -12.42 17.29 -20.87
C GLU A 165 -12.57 18.78 -21.25
N THR A 166 -11.57 19.31 -21.94
CA THR A 166 -11.62 20.66 -22.53
C THR A 166 -11.26 20.57 -24.01
N ILE A 167 -12.15 21.06 -24.86
CA ILE A 167 -11.87 21.19 -26.29
C ILE A 167 -11.04 22.46 -26.51
N VAL A 168 -9.88 22.30 -27.10
CA VAL A 168 -8.96 23.40 -27.37
C VAL A 168 -8.99 23.73 -28.87
N GLU A 169 -9.07 25.02 -29.21
CA GLU A 169 -9.04 25.47 -30.59
C GLU A 169 -7.68 25.14 -31.26
N ASP A 170 -7.73 24.79 -32.55
CA ASP A 170 -6.54 24.37 -33.31
C ASP A 170 -5.40 25.40 -33.30
N ARG A 171 -5.70 26.68 -33.16
CA ARG A 171 -4.68 27.74 -33.06
C ARG A 171 -3.73 27.57 -31.87
N PHE A 172 -4.13 26.84 -30.80
CA PHE A 172 -3.31 26.58 -29.64
C PHE A 172 -2.56 25.26 -29.70
N TYR A 173 -2.71 24.46 -30.78
CA TYR A 173 -2.08 23.15 -30.92
C TYR A 173 -0.56 23.22 -30.72
N LYS A 174 0.10 24.21 -31.36
CA LYS A 174 1.56 24.38 -31.29
C LYS A 174 2.00 24.77 -29.85
N ASP A 175 1.22 25.60 -29.18
CA ASP A 175 1.54 26.04 -27.83
C ASP A 175 1.40 24.87 -26.85
N LEU A 176 0.34 24.09 -26.94
CA LEU A 176 0.14 22.87 -26.15
C LEU A 176 1.24 21.84 -26.40
N SER A 177 1.61 21.59 -27.66
CA SER A 177 2.67 20.63 -28.02
C SER A 177 4.03 21.03 -27.41
N ASN A 178 4.25 22.31 -27.14
CA ASN A 178 5.46 22.86 -26.52
C ASN A 178 5.31 23.07 -25.00
N GLY A 179 4.22 22.63 -24.38
CA GLY A 179 3.97 22.79 -22.95
C GLY A 179 3.70 24.22 -22.50
N VAL A 180 3.30 25.10 -23.42
CA VAL A 180 2.93 26.50 -23.13
C VAL A 180 1.54 26.52 -22.50
N LYS A 181 1.38 27.32 -21.45
CA LYS A 181 0.06 27.55 -20.83
C LYS A 181 -0.84 28.30 -21.81
N ILE A 182 -2.03 27.76 -22.02
CA ILE A 182 -3.09 28.42 -22.79
C ILE A 182 -4.18 28.95 -21.84
N PRO A 183 -4.88 30.02 -22.21
CA PRO A 183 -6.01 30.49 -21.44
C PRO A 183 -7.15 29.47 -21.52
N THR A 184 -7.63 29.04 -20.36
CA THR A 184 -8.86 28.26 -20.21
C THR A 184 -9.99 29.20 -19.89
N ASN A 185 -11.03 29.19 -20.71
CA ASN A 185 -12.29 29.95 -20.43
C ASN A 185 -13.05 29.30 -19.28
#